data_ec6b7497d6a819eb74e7bc5ecb6e84ca
#
_entry.id   ec6b7497d6a819eb74e7bc5ecb6e84ca
#
_cell.length_a   1.000
_cell.length_b   1.000
_cell.length_c   1.000
_cell.angle_alpha   90.00
_cell.angle_beta   90.00
_cell.angle_gamma   90.00
#
_symmetry.space_group_name_H-M   'P 1'
#
loop_
_entity.id
_entity.type
_entity.pdbx_description
1 polymer ?
#
loop_
_entity_poly.entity_id
_entity_poly.type
_entity_poly.pdbx_seq_one_letter_code
_entity_poly.pdbx_strand_id
1 'polypeptide(L)'
;MTVMVTFTLKADTATYQSLHGQMLALAIPAGLVFHSSHEVGGQVGIVDFWESADQWQSFSQGPLGEGMKASGIAPPDDVKVTPVLNADSR
;
A
#
# COMPACT_ATOMS: atom_id res chain seq x y z
N MET A 1 -7.17 15.10 6.33
CA MET A 1 -5.73 15.24 6.67
C MET A 1 -4.95 14.15 5.97
N THR A 2 -3.94 14.54 5.23
CA THR A 2 -3.04 13.59 4.58
C THR A 2 -2.32 12.72 5.60
N VAL A 3 -2.24 11.43 5.34
CA VAL A 3 -1.53 10.48 6.18
C VAL A 3 -0.48 9.75 5.37
N MET A 4 0.60 9.35 6.03
CA MET A 4 1.60 8.45 5.50
C MET A 4 1.33 7.07 6.05
N VAL A 5 1.27 6.08 5.17
CA VAL A 5 1.05 4.69 5.56
C VAL A 5 2.27 3.88 5.16
N THR A 6 2.86 3.20 6.13
CA THR A 6 4.01 2.33 5.89
C THR A 6 3.75 0.94 6.41
N PHE A 7 4.19 -0.05 5.68
CA PHE A 7 4.13 -1.45 6.11
C PHE A 7 5.07 -2.30 5.26
N THR A 8 5.31 -3.52 5.72
CA THR A 8 6.12 -4.50 5.00
C THR A 8 5.26 -5.70 4.59
N LEU A 9 5.36 -6.10 3.34
CA LEU A 9 4.73 -7.31 2.83
C LEU A 9 5.76 -8.44 2.82
N LYS A 10 5.40 -9.55 3.44
CA LYS A 10 6.22 -10.77 3.48
C LYS A 10 6.02 -11.55 2.18
N ALA A 11 6.53 -11.00 1.10
CA ALA A 11 6.40 -11.56 -0.24
C ALA A 11 7.67 -11.25 -1.01
N ASP A 12 8.02 -12.12 -1.95
CA ASP A 12 9.13 -11.82 -2.86
C ASP A 12 8.70 -10.75 -3.87
N THR A 13 9.69 -10.15 -4.54
CA THR A 13 9.42 -9.05 -5.46
C THR A 13 8.57 -9.47 -6.66
N ALA A 14 8.74 -10.70 -7.14
CA ALA A 14 7.96 -11.19 -8.28
C ALA A 14 6.48 -11.33 -7.93
N THR A 15 6.17 -11.91 -6.77
CA THR A 15 4.78 -12.03 -6.29
C THR A 15 4.17 -10.65 -6.06
N TYR A 16 4.93 -9.73 -5.46
CA TYR A 16 4.46 -8.37 -5.25
C TYR A 16 4.18 -7.65 -6.57
N GLN A 17 5.08 -7.75 -7.55
CA GLN A 17 4.89 -7.08 -8.84
C GLN A 17 3.65 -7.58 -9.57
N SER A 18 3.34 -8.87 -9.43
CA SER A 18 2.10 -9.41 -9.97
C SER A 18 0.87 -8.80 -9.29
N LEU A 19 0.87 -8.70 -7.96
CA LEU A 19 -0.20 -8.04 -7.22
C LEU A 19 -0.33 -6.57 -7.63
N HIS A 20 0.77 -5.85 -7.72
CA HIS A 20 0.81 -4.44 -8.10
C HIS A 20 0.19 -4.23 -9.48
N GLY A 21 0.53 -5.08 -10.46
CA GLY A 21 -0.06 -5.03 -11.79
C GLY A 21 -1.57 -5.26 -11.78
N GLN A 22 -2.05 -6.18 -10.95
CA GLN A 22 -3.49 -6.42 -10.80
C GLN A 22 -4.21 -5.22 -10.19
N MET A 23 -3.60 -4.57 -9.19
CA MET A 23 -4.20 -3.38 -8.57
C MET A 23 -4.29 -2.22 -9.56
N LEU A 24 -3.25 -1.99 -10.35
CA LEU A 24 -3.26 -0.94 -11.38
C LEU A 24 -4.31 -1.19 -12.46
N ALA A 25 -4.57 -2.46 -12.79
CA ALA A 25 -5.57 -2.81 -13.78
C ALA A 25 -7.00 -2.49 -13.33
N LEU A 26 -7.25 -2.41 -12.03
CA LEU A 26 -8.57 -2.07 -11.51
C LEU A 26 -8.86 -0.58 -11.60
N ALA A 27 -8.01 0.24 -11.04
CA ALA A 27 -8.03 1.71 -11.09
C ALA A 27 -7.08 2.23 -10.02
N ILE A 28 -6.66 3.49 -10.14
CA ILE A 28 -5.95 4.17 -9.05
C ILE A 28 -6.97 4.40 -7.93
N PRO A 29 -6.69 3.95 -6.69
CA PRO A 29 -7.65 4.09 -5.59
C PRO A 29 -7.98 5.55 -5.28
N ALA A 30 -9.24 5.80 -4.92
CA ALA A 30 -9.65 7.13 -4.49
C ALA A 30 -8.90 7.53 -3.22
N GLY A 31 -8.33 8.73 -3.22
CA GLY A 31 -7.60 9.27 -2.09
C GLY A 31 -6.12 8.96 -2.07
N LEU A 32 -5.63 8.10 -2.96
CA LEU A 32 -4.20 7.85 -3.06
C LEU A 32 -3.50 9.07 -3.64
N VAL A 33 -2.55 9.64 -2.87
CA VAL A 33 -1.74 10.78 -3.30
C VAL A 33 -0.46 10.29 -3.98
N PHE A 34 0.19 9.30 -3.37
CA PHE A 34 1.45 8.76 -3.87
C PHE A 34 1.67 7.38 -3.31
N HIS A 35 2.19 6.48 -4.14
CA HIS A 35 2.54 5.12 -3.74
C HIS A 35 3.96 4.82 -4.16
N SER A 36 4.74 4.21 -3.27
CA SER A 36 6.04 3.68 -3.60
C SER A 36 6.27 2.34 -2.91
N SER A 37 7.09 1.52 -3.53
CA SER A 37 7.51 0.24 -2.97
C SER A 37 9.00 0.07 -3.19
N HIS A 38 9.65 -0.67 -2.29
CA HIS A 38 11.07 -0.93 -2.36
C HIS A 38 11.38 -2.29 -1.74
N GLU A 39 12.50 -2.86 -2.13
CA GLU A 39 12.96 -4.12 -1.53
C GLU A 39 13.65 -3.83 -0.20
N VAL A 40 13.34 -4.64 0.79
CA VAL A 40 13.98 -4.59 2.10
C VAL A 40 14.11 -6.00 2.66
N GLY A 41 15.34 -6.49 2.80
CA GLY A 41 15.60 -7.79 3.40
C GLY A 41 14.89 -8.95 2.70
N GLY A 42 14.76 -8.92 1.37
CA GLY A 42 14.05 -9.95 0.62
C GLY A 42 12.54 -9.85 0.67
N GLN A 43 12.02 -8.81 1.29
CA GLN A 43 10.59 -8.50 1.37
C GLN A 43 10.31 -7.17 0.67
N VAL A 44 9.09 -6.70 0.73
CA VAL A 44 8.70 -5.45 0.07
C VAL A 44 8.20 -4.44 1.10
N GLY A 45 8.86 -3.28 1.16
CA GLY A 45 8.42 -2.15 1.96
C GLY A 45 7.51 -1.24 1.14
N ILE A 46 6.45 -0.75 1.77
CA ILE A 46 5.47 0.15 1.15
C ILE A 46 5.50 1.47 1.87
N VAL A 47 5.49 2.55 1.10
CA VAL A 47 5.30 3.91 1.62
C VAL A 47 4.24 4.57 0.76
N ASP A 48 3.09 4.84 1.35
CA ASP A 48 1.96 5.48 0.69
C ASP A 48 1.62 6.79 1.36
N PHE A 49 1.10 7.73 0.56
CA PHE A 49 0.44 8.94 1.06
C PHE A 49 -1.01 8.90 0.61
N TRP A 50 -1.94 9.12 1.56
CA TRP A 50 -3.38 9.10 1.32
C TRP A 50 -4.00 10.40 1.82
N GLU A 51 -5.07 10.84 1.17
CA GLU A 51 -5.79 12.03 1.59
C GLU A 51 -6.39 11.90 2.99
N SER A 52 -6.77 10.67 3.38
CA SER A 52 -7.29 10.39 4.72
C SER A 52 -7.03 8.95 5.13
N ALA A 53 -7.03 8.70 6.44
CA ALA A 53 -6.91 7.35 6.98
C ALA A 53 -8.10 6.47 6.58
N ASP A 54 -9.30 7.05 6.48
CA ASP A 54 -10.49 6.30 6.10
C ASP A 54 -10.40 5.74 4.68
N GLN A 55 -9.85 6.51 3.76
CA GLN A 55 -9.66 6.06 2.38
C GLN A 55 -8.64 4.93 2.30
N TRP A 56 -7.55 5.02 3.06
CA TRP A 56 -6.61 3.91 3.20
C TRP A 56 -7.30 2.66 3.74
N GLN A 57 -8.08 2.79 4.80
CA GLN A 57 -8.77 1.64 5.40
C GLN A 57 -9.73 0.98 4.41
N SER A 58 -10.50 1.76 3.67
CA SER A 58 -11.41 1.23 2.66
C SER A 58 -10.66 0.43 1.60
N PHE A 59 -9.53 0.93 1.16
CA PHE A 59 -8.70 0.23 0.17
C PHE A 59 -8.09 -1.04 0.76
N SER A 60 -7.55 -0.96 1.98
CA SER A 60 -6.85 -2.10 2.60
C SER A 60 -7.81 -3.23 2.95
N GLN A 61 -9.02 -2.92 3.36
CA GLN A 61 -10.04 -3.91 3.70
C GLN A 61 -10.78 -4.45 2.48
N GLY A 62 -10.77 -3.72 1.38
CA GLY A 62 -11.43 -4.10 0.12
C GLY A 62 -10.44 -4.64 -0.90
N PRO A 63 -10.13 -3.86 -1.95
CA PRO A 63 -9.35 -4.38 -3.10
C PRO A 63 -7.98 -4.94 -2.73
N LEU A 64 -7.23 -4.26 -1.86
CA LEU A 64 -5.90 -4.72 -1.48
C LEU A 64 -5.98 -6.03 -0.69
N GLY A 65 -6.87 -6.10 0.29
CA GLY A 65 -7.05 -7.31 1.10
C GLY A 65 -7.44 -8.51 0.25
N GLU A 66 -8.34 -8.32 -0.69
CA GLU A 66 -8.77 -9.37 -1.61
C GLU A 66 -7.64 -9.81 -2.54
N GLY A 67 -6.89 -8.85 -3.09
CA GLY A 67 -5.76 -9.14 -3.96
C GLY A 67 -4.64 -9.90 -3.23
N MET A 68 -4.34 -9.50 -2.01
CA MET A 68 -3.34 -10.18 -1.18
C MET A 68 -3.75 -11.60 -0.86
N LYS A 69 -5.01 -11.80 -0.49
CA LYS A 69 -5.55 -13.14 -0.21
C LYS A 69 -5.44 -14.03 -1.45
N ALA A 70 -5.82 -13.52 -2.60
CA ALA A 70 -5.73 -14.26 -3.86
C ALA A 70 -4.28 -14.59 -4.25
N SER A 71 -3.33 -13.75 -3.87
CA SER A 71 -1.90 -13.93 -4.15
C SER A 71 -1.16 -14.74 -3.08
N GLY A 72 -1.84 -15.16 -2.03
CA GLY A 72 -1.22 -15.89 -0.92
C GLY A 72 -0.32 -15.03 -0.04
N ILE A 73 -0.52 -13.73 -0.02
CA ILE A 73 0.26 -12.80 0.80
C ILE A 73 -0.47 -12.57 2.12
N ALA A 74 0.21 -12.83 3.24
CA ALA A 74 -0.37 -12.60 4.56
C ALA A 74 -0.56 -11.12 4.83
N PRO A 75 -1.60 -10.73 5.60
CA PRO A 75 -1.76 -9.33 6.02
C PRO A 75 -0.52 -8.85 6.79
N PRO A 76 -0.07 -7.60 6.55
CA PRO A 76 1.06 -7.05 7.29
C PRO A 76 0.68 -6.82 8.77
N ASP A 77 1.67 -6.96 9.65
CA ASP A 77 1.49 -6.75 11.09
C ASP A 77 2.19 -5.47 11.59
N ASP A 78 2.79 -4.71 10.69
CA ASP A 78 3.58 -3.53 11.01
C ASP A 78 3.01 -2.25 10.39
N VAL A 79 1.71 -2.20 10.13
CA VAL A 79 1.09 -1.02 9.49
C VAL A 79 1.16 0.17 10.43
N LYS A 80 1.72 1.27 9.92
CA LYS A 80 1.75 2.57 10.59
C LYS A 80 1.01 3.58 9.77
N VAL A 81 0.12 4.34 10.43
CA VAL A 81 -0.58 5.46 9.82
C VAL A 81 -0.18 6.71 10.58
N THR A 82 0.51 7.63 9.92
CA THR A 82 1.07 8.82 10.56
C THR A 82 0.52 10.08 9.90
N PRO A 83 0.00 11.05 10.67
CA PRO A 83 -0.40 12.34 10.11
C PRO A 83 0.81 13.05 9.47
N VAL A 84 0.58 13.64 8.30
CA VAL A 84 1.62 14.35 7.55
C VAL A 84 1.47 15.84 7.75
N LEU A 85 2.57 16.50 8.13
CA LEU A 85 2.57 17.97 8.28
C LEU A 85 2.66 18.65 6.92
N ASN A 86 3.57 18.17 6.06
CA ASN A 86 3.77 18.70 4.72
C ASN A 86 4.07 17.55 3.75
N ALA A 87 3.50 17.62 2.57
CA ALA A 87 3.78 16.69 1.49
C ALA A 87 3.93 17.52 0.21
N ASP A 88 5.16 17.96 -0.05
CA ASP A 88 5.47 18.80 -1.19
C ASP A 88 6.01 17.93 -2.33
N SER A 89 5.65 18.30 -3.56
CA SER A 89 6.14 17.62 -4.75
C SER A 89 6.61 18.65 -5.77
N ARG A 90 7.47 18.22 -6.69
CA ARG A 90 7.94 19.05 -7.78
C ARG A 90 7.02 18.98 -8.96
#